data_ff0fccf50102d0566e33c428ea198722
#
_entry.id   ff0fccf50102d0566e33c428ea198722
#
_cell.length_a   1.000
_cell.length_b   1.000
_cell.length_c   1.000
_cell.angle_alpha   90.00
_cell.angle_beta   90.00
_cell.angle_gamma   90.00
#
_symmetry.space_group_name_H-M   'P 1'
#
loop_
_entity.id
_entity.type
_entity.pdbx_description
1 polymer ?
#
loop_
_entity_poly.entity_id
_entity_poly.type
_entity_poly.pdbx_seq_one_letter_code
_entity_poly.pdbx_strand_id
1 'polypeptide(L)'
;IFVSNHQSMYDIVAMIWFFRRFHCKFVSKKELGKGIPSVSFNLRHGGSVLIDRKDSKQAIPAIKGLAEYIEKNSRSAVIFPEGTRSKTGKPKEFAQSGFKILCKYAPSAYVVPVTINNSWKMVKYGFFPLGLGNRLTFTVHKPLAVKEYDFAELMEKTETAVVQGIKI
;
A
#
# COMPACT_ATOMS: atom_id res chain seq x y z
N ILE A 1 -2.81 -7.07 6.52
CA ILE A 1 -3.00 -5.98 5.54
C ILE A 1 -2.09 -4.83 5.94
N PHE A 2 -1.08 -4.49 5.14
CA PHE A 2 -0.25 -3.31 5.34
C PHE A 2 -0.91 -2.10 4.68
N VAL A 3 -1.10 -1.03 5.44
CA VAL A 3 -1.68 0.23 4.98
C VAL A 3 -0.65 1.33 5.15
N SER A 4 -0.29 2.00 4.08
CA SER A 4 0.81 2.98 4.11
C SER A 4 0.51 4.22 3.28
N ASN A 5 1.13 5.34 3.65
CA ASN A 5 1.25 6.51 2.78
C ASN A 5 2.13 6.18 1.56
N HIS A 6 2.04 6.98 0.51
CA HIS A 6 2.75 6.74 -0.75
C HIS A 6 3.48 7.99 -1.24
N GLN A 7 4.80 7.92 -1.37
CA GLN A 7 5.62 9.06 -1.72
C GLN A 7 6.41 8.85 -3.03
N SER A 8 6.83 7.62 -3.33
CA SER A 8 7.60 7.33 -4.54
C SER A 8 7.35 5.91 -5.07
N MET A 9 7.83 5.62 -6.28
CA MET A 9 7.79 4.26 -6.81
C MET A 9 8.71 3.30 -6.02
N TYR A 10 9.70 3.81 -5.34
CA TYR A 10 10.63 3.02 -4.53
C TYR A 10 10.00 2.48 -3.26
N ASP A 11 8.84 3.01 -2.82
CA ASP A 11 8.09 2.49 -1.67
C ASP A 11 7.71 1.02 -1.88
N ILE A 12 7.29 0.67 -3.10
CA ILE A 12 6.90 -0.71 -3.44
C ILE A 12 8.12 -1.64 -3.36
N VAL A 13 9.25 -1.23 -3.94
CA VAL A 13 10.50 -2.02 -3.93
C VAL A 13 10.99 -2.24 -2.51
N ALA A 14 10.98 -1.17 -1.70
CA ALA A 14 11.39 -1.25 -0.31
C ALA A 14 10.45 -2.14 0.52
N MET A 15 9.13 -2.01 0.33
CA MET A 15 8.17 -2.87 1.03
C MET A 15 8.32 -4.35 0.62
N ILE A 16 8.57 -4.65 -0.66
CA ILE A 16 8.86 -6.02 -1.10
C ILE A 16 10.09 -6.57 -0.35
N TRP A 17 11.14 -5.78 -0.22
CA TRP A 17 12.36 -6.19 0.45
C TRP A 17 12.20 -6.37 1.96
N PHE A 18 11.69 -5.35 2.66
CA PHE A 18 11.57 -5.36 4.12
C PHE A 18 10.51 -6.35 4.61
N PHE A 19 9.41 -6.48 3.89
CA PHE A 19 8.30 -7.37 4.26
C PHE A 19 8.27 -8.69 3.47
N ARG A 20 9.40 -9.11 2.87
CA ARG A 20 9.48 -10.33 2.04
C ARG A 20 8.95 -11.60 2.72
N ARG A 21 9.12 -11.71 4.04
CA ARG A 21 8.61 -12.86 4.84
C ARG A 21 7.08 -12.95 4.88
N PHE A 22 6.40 -11.84 4.66
CA PHE A 22 4.94 -11.76 4.68
C PHE A 22 4.31 -11.98 3.30
N HIS A 23 5.11 -12.27 2.27
CA HIS A 23 4.65 -12.51 0.91
C HIS A 23 3.66 -11.48 0.38
N CYS A 24 3.99 -10.21 0.52
CA CYS A 24 3.14 -9.08 0.21
C CYS A 24 2.65 -9.08 -1.24
N LYS A 25 1.33 -8.87 -1.42
CA LYS A 25 0.67 -8.66 -2.70
C LYS A 25 0.15 -7.23 -2.74
N PHE A 26 0.27 -6.57 -3.86
CA PHE A 26 -0.04 -5.14 -3.99
C PHE A 26 -1.34 -4.90 -4.74
N VAL A 27 -2.10 -3.90 -4.27
CA VAL A 27 -3.16 -3.28 -5.07
C VAL A 27 -2.51 -2.15 -5.86
N SER A 28 -2.28 -2.39 -7.14
CA SER A 28 -1.50 -1.50 -8.01
C SER A 28 -2.30 -1.01 -9.21
N LYS A 29 -1.89 0.13 -9.77
CA LYS A 29 -2.48 0.70 -10.95
C LYS A 29 -2.19 -0.19 -12.18
N LYS A 30 -3.18 -0.40 -13.05
CA LYS A 30 -3.13 -1.28 -14.23
C LYS A 30 -1.93 -0.97 -15.15
N GLU A 31 -1.60 0.30 -15.30
CA GLU A 31 -0.50 0.75 -16.17
C GLU A 31 0.88 0.29 -15.66
N LEU A 32 1.03 0.05 -14.35
CA LEU A 32 2.28 -0.49 -13.77
C LEU A 32 2.54 -1.96 -14.15
N GLY A 33 1.54 -2.64 -14.69
CA GLY A 33 1.70 -3.97 -15.27
C GLY A 33 2.50 -3.99 -16.57
N LYS A 34 2.91 -2.83 -17.11
CA LYS A 34 3.68 -2.67 -18.36
C LYS A 34 4.79 -1.65 -18.18
N GLY A 35 5.89 -1.81 -18.91
CA GLY A 35 6.92 -0.78 -19.06
C GLY A 35 8.09 -0.79 -18.07
N ILE A 36 7.98 -1.48 -16.93
CA ILE A 36 9.09 -1.63 -15.97
C ILE A 36 9.38 -3.12 -15.79
N PRO A 37 10.39 -3.70 -16.45
CA PRO A 37 10.54 -5.15 -16.60
C PRO A 37 10.37 -5.96 -15.31
N SER A 38 11.16 -5.70 -14.26
CA SER A 38 11.11 -6.44 -12.99
C SER A 38 9.82 -6.18 -12.19
N VAL A 39 9.39 -4.93 -12.11
CA VAL A 39 8.19 -4.54 -11.36
C VAL A 39 6.93 -5.05 -12.06
N SER A 40 6.83 -4.85 -13.38
CA SER A 40 5.68 -5.30 -14.16
C SER A 40 5.55 -6.82 -14.17
N PHE A 41 6.66 -7.54 -14.23
CA PHE A 41 6.67 -8.99 -14.13
C PHE A 41 6.17 -9.45 -12.76
N ASN A 42 6.72 -8.90 -11.68
CA ASN A 42 6.31 -9.25 -10.32
C ASN A 42 4.83 -8.93 -10.05
N LEU A 43 4.35 -7.77 -10.49
CA LEU A 43 2.95 -7.39 -10.32
C LEU A 43 1.98 -8.30 -11.08
N ARG A 44 2.36 -8.81 -12.26
CA ARG A 44 1.50 -9.71 -13.05
C ARG A 44 1.54 -11.15 -12.57
N HIS A 45 2.72 -11.63 -12.15
CA HIS A 45 2.95 -13.05 -11.84
C HIS A 45 3.11 -13.31 -10.34
N GLY A 46 3.34 -12.27 -9.54
CA GLY A 46 3.53 -12.38 -8.09
C GLY A 46 2.24 -12.44 -7.27
N GLY A 47 1.05 -12.51 -7.90
CA GLY A 47 -0.24 -12.55 -7.21
C GLY A 47 -0.74 -11.18 -6.73
N SER A 48 -0.14 -10.08 -7.19
CA SER A 48 -0.65 -8.73 -6.99
C SER A 48 -1.83 -8.45 -7.93
N VAL A 49 -2.72 -7.52 -7.56
CA VAL A 49 -3.86 -7.15 -8.41
C VAL A 49 -3.63 -5.80 -9.07
N LEU A 50 -3.93 -5.77 -10.36
CA LEU A 50 -3.84 -4.58 -11.19
C LEU A 50 -5.25 -4.02 -11.41
N ILE A 51 -5.49 -2.82 -10.93
CA ILE A 51 -6.81 -2.19 -10.99
C ILE A 51 -6.80 -0.93 -11.87
N ASP A 52 -7.91 -0.72 -12.55
CA ASP A 52 -8.27 0.58 -13.09
C ASP A 52 -9.08 1.33 -12.04
N ARG A 53 -8.51 2.38 -11.46
CA ARG A 53 -9.17 3.15 -10.39
C ARG A 53 -10.38 3.93 -10.84
N LYS A 54 -10.55 4.10 -12.16
CA LYS A 54 -11.71 4.76 -12.75
C LYS A 54 -12.84 3.77 -13.07
N ASP A 55 -12.53 2.47 -13.08
CA ASP A 55 -13.48 1.40 -13.33
C ASP A 55 -13.71 0.57 -12.06
N SER A 56 -14.71 0.97 -11.29
CA SER A 56 -15.10 0.25 -10.07
C SER A 56 -15.60 -1.17 -10.35
N LYS A 57 -16.19 -1.41 -11.54
CA LYS A 57 -16.67 -2.75 -11.92
C LYS A 57 -15.52 -3.74 -12.08
N GLN A 58 -14.35 -3.28 -12.51
CA GLN A 58 -13.13 -4.08 -12.59
C GLN A 58 -12.38 -4.11 -11.24
N ALA A 59 -12.28 -2.96 -10.55
CA ALA A 59 -11.45 -2.84 -9.35
C ALA A 59 -12.02 -3.62 -8.16
N ILE A 60 -13.34 -3.56 -7.93
CA ILE A 60 -13.99 -4.21 -6.78
C ILE A 60 -13.79 -5.73 -6.77
N PRO A 61 -14.10 -6.48 -7.86
CA PRO A 61 -13.86 -7.93 -7.89
C PRO A 61 -12.38 -8.29 -7.73
N ALA A 62 -11.47 -7.52 -8.31
CA ALA A 62 -10.04 -7.78 -8.20
C ALA A 62 -9.53 -7.64 -6.75
N ILE A 63 -9.94 -6.58 -6.04
CA ILE A 63 -9.57 -6.37 -4.63
C ILE A 63 -10.22 -7.44 -3.74
N LYS A 64 -11.48 -7.80 -4.01
CA LYS A 64 -12.17 -8.87 -3.31
C LYS A 64 -11.41 -10.20 -3.46
N GLY A 65 -11.06 -10.59 -4.68
CA GLY A 65 -10.28 -11.80 -4.93
C GLY A 65 -8.93 -11.81 -4.21
N LEU A 66 -8.25 -10.66 -4.13
CA LEU A 66 -7.03 -10.52 -3.33
C LEU A 66 -7.30 -10.72 -1.84
N ALA A 67 -8.39 -10.15 -1.31
CA ALA A 67 -8.74 -10.29 0.10
C ALA A 67 -9.03 -11.76 0.46
N GLU A 68 -9.82 -12.45 -0.35
CA GLU A 68 -10.10 -13.88 -0.19
C GLU A 68 -8.83 -14.74 -0.30
N TYR A 69 -7.92 -14.37 -1.21
CA TYR A 69 -6.64 -15.05 -1.37
C TYR A 69 -5.76 -14.91 -0.13
N ILE A 70 -5.60 -13.69 0.43
CA ILE A 70 -4.77 -13.50 1.62
C ILE A 70 -5.37 -14.16 2.85
N GLU A 71 -6.69 -14.16 3.00
CA GLU A 71 -7.41 -14.86 4.07
C GLU A 71 -7.13 -16.36 4.02
N LYS A 72 -7.33 -16.97 2.85
CA LYS A 72 -7.17 -18.43 2.66
C LYS A 72 -5.73 -18.90 2.81
N ASN A 73 -4.75 -18.11 2.36
CA ASN A 73 -3.36 -18.56 2.23
C ASN A 73 -2.42 -17.94 3.27
N SER A 74 -2.94 -17.22 4.28
CA SER A 74 -2.15 -16.52 5.29
C SER A 74 -1.05 -15.64 4.65
N ARG A 75 -1.43 -14.88 3.60
CA ARG A 75 -0.57 -13.92 2.89
C ARG A 75 -0.93 -12.49 3.28
N SER A 76 -0.17 -11.53 2.79
CA SER A 76 -0.40 -10.13 3.11
C SER A 76 -0.74 -9.32 1.88
N ALA A 77 -1.67 -8.37 2.03
CA ALA A 77 -1.92 -7.33 1.04
C ALA A 77 -1.26 -6.02 1.47
N VAL A 78 -0.82 -5.23 0.50
CA VAL A 78 -0.34 -3.86 0.69
C VAL A 78 -1.26 -2.93 -0.09
N ILE A 79 -1.76 -1.91 0.58
CA ILE A 79 -2.57 -0.86 -0.03
C ILE A 79 -2.02 0.51 0.34
N PHE A 80 -2.02 1.40 -0.67
CA PHE A 80 -1.74 2.83 -0.51
C PHE A 80 -3.05 3.59 -0.71
N PRO A 81 -3.81 3.86 0.35
CA PRO A 81 -5.17 4.41 0.22
C PRO A 81 -5.21 5.84 -0.32
N GLU A 82 -4.09 6.59 -0.28
CA GLU A 82 -3.97 7.88 -0.96
C GLU A 82 -4.22 7.80 -2.48
N GLY A 83 -4.14 6.60 -3.06
CA GLY A 83 -4.39 6.37 -4.47
C GLY A 83 -3.36 6.95 -5.43
N THR A 84 -2.51 7.86 -4.99
CA THR A 84 -1.45 8.50 -5.79
C THR A 84 -0.30 8.93 -4.90
N ARG A 85 0.88 9.10 -5.48
CA ARG A 85 2.09 9.48 -4.76
C ARG A 85 2.06 10.96 -4.32
N SER A 86 2.52 11.23 -3.11
CA SER A 86 2.83 12.57 -2.64
C SER A 86 4.21 13.00 -3.15
N LYS A 87 4.27 14.12 -3.87
CA LYS A 87 5.53 14.70 -4.37
C LYS A 87 6.24 15.59 -3.35
N THR A 88 5.61 15.88 -2.23
CA THR A 88 6.10 16.83 -1.22
C THR A 88 6.28 16.18 0.16
N GLY A 89 5.96 14.90 0.28
CA GLY A 89 5.93 14.20 1.56
C GLY A 89 4.65 14.42 2.37
N LYS A 90 3.84 15.43 2.05
CA LYS A 90 2.56 15.68 2.74
C LYS A 90 1.58 14.56 2.46
N PRO A 91 0.89 14.03 3.50
CA PRO A 91 -0.11 12.99 3.30
C PRO A 91 -1.31 13.52 2.49
N LYS A 92 -2.01 12.60 1.83
CA LYS A 92 -3.29 12.84 1.21
C LYS A 92 -4.36 12.06 1.96
N GLU A 93 -5.59 12.49 1.82
CA GLU A 93 -6.75 11.80 2.38
C GLU A 93 -6.81 10.34 1.90
N PHE A 94 -7.15 9.44 2.80
CA PHE A 94 -7.25 8.02 2.53
C PHE A 94 -8.59 7.65 1.91
N ALA A 95 -8.58 7.09 0.71
CA ALA A 95 -9.76 6.53 0.07
C ALA A 95 -10.18 5.23 0.76
N GLN A 96 -11.43 5.18 1.19
CA GLN A 96 -11.97 4.08 2.01
C GLN A 96 -12.26 2.81 1.21
N SER A 97 -12.65 2.92 -0.07
CA SER A 97 -13.30 1.84 -0.82
C SER A 97 -12.45 0.55 -0.92
N GLY A 98 -11.22 0.65 -1.36
CA GLY A 98 -10.33 -0.51 -1.49
C GLY A 98 -9.97 -1.13 -0.14
N PHE A 99 -9.73 -0.30 0.86
CA PHE A 99 -9.42 -0.76 2.20
C PHE A 99 -10.62 -1.45 2.86
N LYS A 100 -11.83 -0.91 2.70
CA LYS A 100 -13.07 -1.51 3.18
C LYS A 100 -13.31 -2.91 2.60
N ILE A 101 -13.05 -3.09 1.30
CA ILE A 101 -13.18 -4.39 0.65
C ILE A 101 -12.16 -5.39 1.23
N LEU A 102 -10.89 -4.99 1.41
CA LEU A 102 -9.88 -5.85 2.02
C LEU A 102 -10.29 -6.32 3.41
N CYS A 103 -10.75 -5.41 4.29
CA CYS A 103 -11.19 -5.76 5.64
C CYS A 103 -12.44 -6.66 5.62
N LYS A 104 -13.42 -6.38 4.74
CA LYS A 104 -14.66 -7.15 4.65
C LYS A 104 -14.42 -8.61 4.28
N TYR A 105 -13.48 -8.88 3.38
CA TYR A 105 -13.24 -10.24 2.85
C TYR A 105 -11.99 -10.91 3.41
N ALA A 106 -11.29 -10.25 4.34
CA ALA A 106 -10.23 -10.84 5.14
C ALA A 106 -10.42 -10.49 6.63
N PRO A 107 -11.49 -10.99 7.27
CA PRO A 107 -11.86 -10.61 8.64
C PRO A 107 -10.89 -11.13 9.72
N SER A 108 -10.13 -12.18 9.45
CA SER A 108 -9.12 -12.70 10.38
C SER A 108 -7.78 -11.92 10.30
N ALA A 109 -7.67 -11.00 9.35
CA ALA A 109 -6.45 -10.25 9.14
C ALA A 109 -6.20 -9.19 10.23
N TYR A 110 -4.91 -8.81 10.36
CA TYR A 110 -4.50 -7.62 11.07
C TYR A 110 -4.21 -6.50 10.08
N VAL A 111 -4.65 -5.30 10.39
CA VAL A 111 -4.22 -4.07 9.72
C VAL A 111 -2.96 -3.57 10.39
N VAL A 112 -1.91 -3.40 9.62
CA VAL A 112 -0.61 -2.92 10.09
C VAL A 112 -0.34 -1.57 9.41
N PRO A 113 -0.53 -0.44 10.13
CA PRO A 113 -0.19 0.87 9.60
C PRO A 113 1.33 0.99 9.44
N VAL A 114 1.77 1.56 8.32
CA VAL A 114 3.19 1.78 8.03
C VAL A 114 3.39 3.21 7.55
N THR A 115 4.27 3.95 8.19
CA THR A 115 4.66 5.28 7.74
C THR A 115 5.97 5.23 6.97
N ILE A 116 5.95 5.78 5.76
CA ILE A 116 7.12 5.94 4.90
C ILE A 116 7.52 7.41 4.88
N ASN A 117 8.78 7.70 5.19
CA ASN A 117 9.32 9.06 5.19
C ASN A 117 10.48 9.21 4.22
N ASN A 118 10.56 10.38 3.61
CA ASN A 118 11.66 10.85 2.76
C ASN A 118 11.81 10.17 1.40
N SER A 119 10.96 9.20 1.02
CA SER A 119 11.12 8.55 -0.28
C SER A 119 10.79 9.48 -1.46
N TRP A 120 9.95 10.51 -1.27
CA TRP A 120 9.70 11.55 -2.26
C TRP A 120 10.96 12.34 -2.61
N LYS A 121 11.90 12.50 -1.67
CA LYS A 121 13.16 13.23 -1.87
C LYS A 121 14.06 12.53 -2.90
N MET A 122 13.95 11.21 -3.04
CA MET A 122 14.70 10.47 -4.05
C MET A 122 14.30 10.84 -5.46
N VAL A 123 13.03 11.20 -5.69
CA VAL A 123 12.48 11.53 -7.01
C VAL A 123 12.16 13.01 -7.17
N LYS A 124 12.70 13.85 -6.30
CA LYS A 124 12.46 15.30 -6.30
C LYS A 124 12.81 15.96 -7.63
N TYR A 125 13.87 15.48 -8.28
CA TYR A 125 14.35 15.99 -9.57
C TYR A 125 13.89 15.15 -10.77
N GLY A 126 12.92 14.24 -10.59
CA GLY A 126 12.45 13.30 -11.59
C GLY A 126 13.13 11.92 -11.47
N PHE A 127 13.22 11.20 -12.59
CA PHE A 127 13.88 9.88 -12.61
C PHE A 127 15.41 9.96 -12.55
N PHE A 128 15.96 11.05 -13.01
CA PHE A 128 17.40 11.30 -12.99
C PHE A 128 17.68 12.81 -12.98
N PRO A 129 18.66 13.30 -12.17
CA PRO A 129 19.40 12.55 -11.16
C PRO A 129 18.52 12.19 -9.96
N LEU A 130 18.80 11.05 -9.31
CA LEU A 130 18.16 10.72 -8.04
C LEU A 130 18.66 11.63 -6.92
N GLY A 131 17.76 11.95 -5.98
CA GLY A 131 18.14 12.64 -4.75
C GLY A 131 18.97 11.72 -3.86
N LEU A 132 20.28 11.93 -3.82
CA LEU A 132 21.20 11.15 -2.99
C LEU A 132 21.26 11.66 -1.55
N GLY A 133 21.77 10.83 -0.64
CA GLY A 133 21.97 11.18 0.77
C GLY A 133 20.70 11.23 1.63
N ASN A 134 19.54 10.89 1.09
CA ASN A 134 18.29 10.89 1.84
C ASN A 134 18.10 9.58 2.59
N ARG A 135 17.87 9.66 3.90
CA ARG A 135 17.54 8.49 4.71
C ARG A 135 16.05 8.17 4.61
N LEU A 136 15.71 7.10 3.90
CA LEU A 136 14.37 6.53 3.94
C LEU A 136 14.13 5.85 5.28
N THR A 137 12.95 6.07 5.85
CA THR A 137 12.54 5.37 7.07
C THR A 137 11.17 4.74 6.89
N PHE A 138 11.03 3.55 7.46
CA PHE A 138 9.78 2.80 7.55
C PHE A 138 9.45 2.61 9.02
N THR A 139 8.35 3.18 9.47
CA THR A 139 7.85 3.00 10.84
C THR A 139 6.65 2.08 10.78
N VAL A 140 6.76 0.92 11.42
CA VAL A 140 5.65 -0.03 11.57
C VAL A 140 4.95 0.27 12.88
N HIS A 141 3.65 0.54 12.81
CA HIS A 141 2.83 0.83 14.00
C HIS A 141 2.17 -0.44 14.55
N LYS A 142 1.51 -0.30 15.70
CA LYS A 142 0.81 -1.41 16.36
C LYS A 142 -0.24 -2.02 15.43
N PRO A 143 -0.24 -3.35 15.24
CA PRO A 143 -1.27 -4.03 14.47
C PRO A 143 -2.65 -3.89 15.12
N LEU A 144 -3.69 -3.76 14.29
CA LEU A 144 -5.09 -3.66 14.67
C LEU A 144 -5.83 -4.87 14.09
N ALA A 145 -6.46 -5.69 14.91
CA ALA A 145 -7.23 -6.84 14.42
C ALA A 145 -8.53 -6.36 13.78
N VAL A 146 -8.79 -6.76 12.52
CA VAL A 146 -9.98 -6.32 11.77
C VAL A 146 -11.27 -6.60 12.53
N LYS A 147 -11.36 -7.76 13.19
CA LYS A 147 -12.55 -8.20 13.92
C LYS A 147 -12.85 -7.44 15.22
N GLU A 148 -11.91 -6.64 15.73
CA GLU A 148 -12.04 -5.92 17.00
C GLU A 148 -12.63 -4.52 16.85
N TYR A 149 -12.71 -4.02 15.63
CA TYR A 149 -13.12 -2.65 15.34
C TYR A 149 -14.23 -2.61 14.28
N ASP A 150 -15.11 -1.65 14.36
CA ASP A 150 -15.88 -1.28 13.19
C ASP A 150 -14.97 -0.62 12.13
N PHE A 151 -15.47 -0.55 10.89
CA PHE A 151 -14.61 -0.07 9.80
C PHE A 151 -14.25 1.42 9.95
N ALA A 152 -15.16 2.25 10.49
CA ALA A 152 -14.91 3.68 10.63
C ALA A 152 -13.79 3.93 11.65
N GLU A 153 -13.87 3.26 12.80
CA GLU A 153 -12.86 3.34 13.86
C GLU A 153 -11.50 2.76 13.38
N LEU A 154 -11.53 1.63 12.69
CA LEU A 154 -10.32 1.00 12.13
C LEU A 154 -9.63 1.93 11.13
N MET A 155 -10.41 2.58 10.27
CA MET A 155 -9.93 3.54 9.28
C MET A 155 -9.27 4.74 9.95
N GLU A 156 -9.96 5.37 10.90
CA GLU A 156 -9.47 6.54 11.64
C GLU A 156 -8.18 6.24 12.38
N LYS A 157 -8.13 5.13 13.15
CA LYS A 157 -6.93 4.70 13.86
C LYS A 157 -5.77 4.43 12.91
N THR A 158 -6.04 3.80 11.77
CA THR A 158 -5.03 3.47 10.77
C THR A 158 -4.47 4.74 10.13
N GLU A 159 -5.34 5.65 9.68
CA GLU A 159 -4.93 6.92 9.08
C GLU A 159 -4.16 7.79 10.06
N THR A 160 -4.68 7.95 11.27
CA THR A 160 -4.02 8.70 12.36
C THR A 160 -2.62 8.17 12.63
N ALA A 161 -2.45 6.86 12.79
CA ALA A 161 -1.15 6.26 13.03
C ALA A 161 -0.15 6.54 11.90
N VAL A 162 -0.59 6.42 10.65
CA VAL A 162 0.27 6.68 9.49
C VAL A 162 0.63 8.17 9.40
N VAL A 163 -0.36 9.06 9.55
CA VAL A 163 -0.16 10.51 9.38
C VAL A 163 0.71 11.09 10.49
N GLN A 164 0.49 10.70 11.74
CA GLN A 164 1.31 11.15 12.88
C GLN A 164 2.77 10.69 12.79
N GLY A 165 3.05 9.61 12.09
CA GLY A 165 4.41 9.13 11.85
C GLY A 165 5.16 9.92 10.76
N ILE A 166 4.47 10.76 9.98
CA ILE A 166 5.08 11.51 8.87
C ILE A 166 5.94 12.65 9.40
N LYS A 167 7.17 12.71 8.92
CA LYS A 167 8.14 13.79 9.18
C LYS A 167 8.43 14.50 7.86
N ILE A 168 8.14 15.77 7.78
CA ILE A 168 8.34 16.61 6.58
C ILE A 168 9.62 17.45 6.76
#